data_253ba6fe9aa14f7c5856e1e5995c9101
#
_entry.id   253ba6fe9aa14f7c5856e1e5995c9101
#
_cell.length_a   1.000
_cell.length_b   1.000
_cell.length_c   1.000
_cell.angle_alpha   90.00
_cell.angle_beta   90.00
_cell.angle_gamma   90.00
#
_symmetry.space_group_name_H-M   'P 1'
#
loop_
_entity.id
_entity.type
_entity.pdbx_description
1 polymer ?
#
loop_
_entity_poly.entity_id
_entity_poly.type
_entity_poly.pdbx_seq_one_letter_code
_entity_poly.pdbx_strand_id
1 'polypeptide(L)'
;MHQEFLMGNQAIALGALAAGVRLVAGYPGTPSTEVLETVAKNRQENTYVEWSVNEKSAMEVGAGAAYTGARTMVTMKQVGLNVAADPLMSLEYIGVKGGMVILVADDPGPISSQTEQDTRHFARFSKLPCFDPSTVQEAYDMVQEAFEYSEKYGTPVFFRSTTRVSHGYASIQVKDVEEYKNVEPEGFVKDTKRWVIFPKLSYQAHINIEARNEELAKVFSQYKRNLLLPAGDDCKELKKGIATGGFNYTYVTEAMADLGQLRELKVSTPHPFPEQLAVEFLTGLEEVLCIEELDPVIERELIYIAGKYHLPVKILGKLSHHVKNSGENTRDSVLADIAAFMGRQLPEQRENGQAVPAPELPVRPPVLCAGCPHRASFYAVKKAMQGRKTIFCGDIGCYTMGNAMPLDMVDTCLCMGAGLGIAQGVGHIEPDTSCFAFVGDSTFFAAAIPGVVNAVYNQAEMTLVVLDNSTTAMTGHQPHPGTGHTMMGEVVAKVNIEAVLQGIGVTAVETVNPLDLDKSIEVVRKMAGLPGVKAIIFKYPCIAITKPEGKMAVDIDKCVGCRKCIREIGCPGLIIRDGQVTIDESLCTGCGLCSQICPFEAIGGC
;
A
#
# COMPACT_ATOMS: atom_id res chain seq x y z
N MET A 1 -2.23 14.74 29.23
CA MET A 1 -1.36 13.80 28.46
C MET A 1 -1.10 12.54 29.27
N HIS A 2 -1.08 11.38 28.61
CA HIS A 2 -0.75 10.09 29.22
C HIS A 2 0.15 9.27 28.29
N GLN A 3 0.70 8.17 28.81
CA GLN A 3 1.54 7.26 28.03
C GLN A 3 0.70 6.10 27.51
N GLU A 4 0.85 5.78 26.22
CA GLU A 4 0.15 4.68 25.57
C GLU A 4 1.10 3.87 24.68
N PHE A 5 0.90 2.55 24.61
CA PHE A 5 1.68 1.64 23.75
C PHE A 5 0.95 1.48 22.42
N LEU A 6 1.48 2.08 21.37
CA LEU A 6 0.81 2.23 20.08
C LEU A 6 1.67 1.75 18.92
N MET A 7 1.00 1.23 17.91
CA MET A 7 1.54 1.08 16.56
C MET A 7 1.64 2.45 15.87
N GLY A 8 2.61 2.64 14.97
CA GLY A 8 2.79 3.91 14.27
C GLY A 8 1.54 4.40 13.54
N ASN A 9 0.81 3.52 12.84
CA ASN A 9 -0.46 3.88 12.20
C ASN A 9 -1.52 4.34 13.21
N GLN A 10 -1.57 3.73 14.40
CA GLN A 10 -2.44 4.18 15.49
C GLN A 10 -2.02 5.56 16.02
N ALA A 11 -0.71 5.77 16.16
CA ALA A 11 -0.16 7.06 16.60
C ALA A 11 -0.49 8.18 15.60
N ILE A 12 -0.33 7.96 14.29
CA ILE A 12 -0.72 8.91 13.24
C ILE A 12 -2.22 9.23 13.33
N ALA A 13 -3.06 8.21 13.49
CA ALA A 13 -4.51 8.37 13.60
C ALA A 13 -4.93 9.20 14.81
N LEU A 14 -4.37 8.88 16.00
CA LEU A 14 -4.65 9.65 17.23
C LEU A 14 -4.07 11.07 17.15
N GLY A 15 -2.92 11.26 16.52
CA GLY A 15 -2.36 12.57 16.25
C GLY A 15 -3.26 13.43 15.34
N ALA A 16 -3.84 12.82 14.30
CA ALA A 16 -4.80 13.49 13.43
C ALA A 16 -6.10 13.87 14.17
N LEU A 17 -6.62 12.99 15.02
CA LEU A 17 -7.76 13.29 15.89
C LEU A 17 -7.43 14.42 16.88
N ALA A 18 -6.24 14.36 17.50
CA ALA A 18 -5.78 15.40 18.41
C ALA A 18 -5.60 16.75 17.71
N ALA A 19 -5.30 16.75 16.42
CA ALA A 19 -5.27 17.94 15.58
C ALA A 19 -6.67 18.44 15.18
N GLY A 20 -7.74 17.72 15.47
CA GLY A 20 -9.11 18.11 15.11
C GLY A 20 -9.46 17.81 13.64
N VAL A 21 -9.01 16.67 13.10
CA VAL A 21 -9.41 16.21 11.77
C VAL A 21 -10.93 16.00 11.70
N ARG A 22 -11.55 16.48 10.62
CA ARG A 22 -13.01 16.43 10.40
C ARG A 22 -13.41 15.40 9.35
N LEU A 23 -12.52 15.08 8.42
CA LEU A 23 -12.76 14.08 7.39
C LEU A 23 -11.48 13.27 7.14
N VAL A 24 -11.65 11.94 7.12
CA VAL A 24 -10.60 11.01 6.67
C VAL A 24 -11.16 10.11 5.58
N ALA A 25 -10.54 10.13 4.42
CA ALA A 25 -10.88 9.30 3.29
C ALA A 25 -9.65 8.49 2.83
N GLY A 26 -9.86 7.32 2.25
CA GLY A 26 -8.75 6.50 1.78
C GLY A 26 -9.21 5.30 0.97
N TYR A 27 -8.23 4.57 0.43
CA TYR A 27 -8.44 3.24 -0.12
C TYR A 27 -7.56 2.24 0.62
N PRO A 28 -8.06 1.03 0.95
CA PRO A 28 -7.31 0.06 1.74
C PRO A 28 -6.00 -0.35 1.05
N GLY A 29 -4.88 -0.23 1.77
CA GLY A 29 -3.57 -0.60 1.23
C GLY A 29 -2.52 -0.71 2.35
N THR A 30 -1.99 -1.91 2.59
CA THR A 30 -0.88 -2.12 3.53
C THR A 30 0.38 -1.42 2.99
N PRO A 31 1.08 -0.57 3.79
CA PRO A 31 1.03 -0.49 5.25
C PRO A 31 0.26 0.73 5.83
N SER A 32 -0.75 1.30 5.18
CA SER A 32 -1.48 2.49 5.65
C SER A 32 -2.89 2.22 6.20
N THR A 33 -3.44 1.02 6.01
CA THR A 33 -4.86 0.69 6.26
C THR A 33 -5.32 1.03 7.67
N GLU A 34 -4.52 0.70 8.69
CA GLU A 34 -4.89 0.82 10.11
C GLU A 34 -5.04 2.28 10.57
N VAL A 35 -4.53 3.26 9.82
CA VAL A 35 -4.71 4.68 10.15
C VAL A 35 -6.19 5.03 10.09
N LEU A 36 -6.85 4.78 8.95
CA LEU A 36 -8.26 5.09 8.77
C LEU A 36 -9.15 4.26 9.71
N GLU A 37 -8.83 2.98 9.89
CA GLU A 37 -9.55 2.09 10.82
C GLU A 37 -9.46 2.59 12.26
N THR A 38 -8.28 3.08 12.68
CA THR A 38 -8.08 3.64 14.03
C THR A 38 -8.84 4.95 14.21
N VAL A 39 -8.82 5.83 13.19
CA VAL A 39 -9.65 7.05 13.23
C VAL A 39 -11.12 6.70 13.35
N ALA A 40 -11.63 5.77 12.53
CA ALA A 40 -13.04 5.36 12.57
C ALA A 40 -13.46 4.82 13.95
N LYS A 41 -12.59 4.04 14.60
CA LYS A 41 -12.81 3.47 15.93
C LYS A 41 -12.83 4.53 17.03
N ASN A 42 -11.99 5.56 16.93
CA ASN A 42 -11.77 6.57 17.97
C ASN A 42 -12.34 7.96 17.59
N ARG A 43 -13.15 8.03 16.55
CA ARG A 43 -13.65 9.29 15.99
C ARG A 43 -14.47 10.11 16.99
N GLN A 44 -14.36 11.42 16.86
CA GLN A 44 -15.27 12.34 17.52
C GLN A 44 -16.63 12.36 16.78
N GLU A 45 -17.69 12.83 17.42
CA GLU A 45 -19.04 12.89 16.84
C GLU A 45 -19.09 13.59 15.48
N ASN A 46 -18.27 14.60 15.30
CA ASN A 46 -18.20 15.44 14.11
C ASN A 46 -17.12 15.00 13.10
N THR A 47 -16.51 13.84 13.27
CA THR A 47 -15.50 13.30 12.36
C THR A 47 -16.13 12.28 11.40
N TYR A 48 -16.07 12.56 10.09
CA TYR A 48 -16.51 11.66 9.04
C TYR A 48 -15.35 10.81 8.52
N VAL A 49 -15.61 9.52 8.28
CA VAL A 49 -14.61 8.56 7.81
C VAL A 49 -15.18 7.69 6.71
N GLU A 50 -14.47 7.53 5.59
CA GLU A 50 -14.91 6.65 4.52
C GLU A 50 -13.78 5.85 3.88
N TRP A 51 -14.07 4.62 3.49
CA TRP A 51 -13.36 3.94 2.42
C TRP A 51 -13.94 4.38 1.09
N SER A 52 -13.18 5.15 0.34
CA SER A 52 -13.53 5.53 -1.02
C SER A 52 -13.32 4.37 -1.99
N VAL A 53 -13.92 4.43 -3.17
CA VAL A 53 -13.80 3.34 -4.16
C VAL A 53 -12.38 3.19 -4.72
N ASN A 54 -11.60 4.28 -4.74
CA ASN A 54 -10.17 4.29 -5.06
C ASN A 54 -9.51 5.57 -4.50
N GLU A 55 -8.21 5.68 -4.65
CA GLU A 55 -7.41 6.79 -4.12
C GLU A 55 -7.69 8.12 -4.82
N LYS A 56 -8.07 8.10 -6.11
CA LYS A 56 -8.50 9.30 -6.84
C LYS A 56 -9.75 9.89 -6.19
N SER A 57 -10.77 9.07 -5.97
CA SER A 57 -12.01 9.51 -5.30
C SER A 57 -11.75 9.99 -3.88
N ALA A 58 -10.88 9.31 -3.13
CA ALA A 58 -10.50 9.72 -1.78
C ALA A 58 -9.87 11.12 -1.78
N MET A 59 -8.96 11.39 -2.73
CA MET A 59 -8.30 12.69 -2.89
C MET A 59 -9.31 13.80 -3.21
N GLU A 60 -10.27 13.53 -4.09
CA GLU A 60 -11.31 14.47 -4.49
C GLU A 60 -12.27 14.80 -3.34
N VAL A 61 -12.68 13.78 -2.56
CA VAL A 61 -13.50 13.95 -1.35
C VAL A 61 -12.76 14.78 -0.30
N GLY A 62 -11.48 14.45 -0.04
CA GLY A 62 -10.62 15.21 0.88
C GLY A 62 -10.45 16.66 0.45
N ALA A 63 -10.21 16.91 -0.83
CA ALA A 63 -10.11 18.27 -1.38
C ALA A 63 -11.40 19.06 -1.19
N GLY A 64 -12.56 18.46 -1.51
CA GLY A 64 -13.87 19.08 -1.33
C GLY A 64 -14.12 19.52 0.12
N ALA A 65 -13.78 18.67 1.08
CA ALA A 65 -13.88 19.02 2.49
C ALA A 65 -12.87 20.10 2.90
N ALA A 66 -11.62 20.05 2.43
CA ALA A 66 -10.60 21.06 2.71
C ALA A 66 -10.98 22.45 2.17
N TYR A 67 -11.74 22.53 1.06
CA TYR A 67 -12.24 23.81 0.54
C TYR A 67 -13.23 24.49 1.48
N THR A 68 -13.91 23.74 2.36
CA THR A 68 -14.79 24.32 3.40
C THR A 68 -14.05 24.86 4.62
N GLY A 69 -12.75 24.65 4.72
CA GLY A 69 -11.95 24.97 5.89
C GLY A 69 -11.82 23.82 6.89
N ALA A 70 -12.33 22.64 6.57
CA ALA A 70 -12.18 21.45 7.41
C ALA A 70 -10.74 20.90 7.34
N ARG A 71 -10.20 20.42 8.47
CA ARG A 71 -8.98 19.59 8.47
C ARG A 71 -9.30 18.22 7.92
N THR A 72 -8.56 17.80 6.90
CA THR A 72 -8.80 16.55 6.18
C THR A 72 -7.53 15.71 6.08
N MET A 73 -7.69 14.39 6.11
CA MET A 73 -6.60 13.45 5.83
C MET A 73 -7.02 12.49 4.73
N VAL A 74 -6.12 12.23 3.79
CA VAL A 74 -6.29 11.18 2.78
C VAL A 74 -5.20 10.15 2.98
N THR A 75 -5.58 8.86 3.05
CA THR A 75 -4.64 7.77 3.36
C THR A 75 -4.50 6.80 2.20
N MET A 76 -3.27 6.44 1.86
CA MET A 76 -2.96 5.48 0.80
C MET A 76 -1.55 4.90 0.95
N LYS A 77 -1.30 3.78 0.26
CA LYS A 77 0.05 3.27 0.06
C LYS A 77 0.71 3.91 -1.17
N GLN A 78 2.02 3.72 -1.36
CA GLN A 78 2.78 4.37 -2.44
C GLN A 78 2.20 4.12 -3.85
N VAL A 79 1.76 2.90 -4.18
CA VAL A 79 1.17 2.62 -5.50
C VAL A 79 -0.20 3.26 -5.69
N GLY A 80 -0.94 3.53 -4.61
CA GLY A 80 -2.20 4.26 -4.63
C GLY A 80 -2.01 5.74 -5.00
N LEU A 81 -0.85 6.31 -4.69
CA LEU A 81 -0.51 7.67 -5.10
C LEU A 81 -0.46 7.82 -6.63
N ASN A 82 -0.08 6.76 -7.34
CA ASN A 82 -0.12 6.78 -8.81
C ASN A 82 -1.56 6.95 -9.34
N VAL A 83 -2.56 6.37 -8.65
CA VAL A 83 -3.99 6.52 -8.98
C VAL A 83 -4.49 7.93 -8.64
N ALA A 84 -4.03 8.49 -7.53
CA ALA A 84 -4.39 9.84 -7.06
C ALA A 84 -3.58 10.97 -7.72
N ALA A 85 -2.65 10.67 -8.64
CA ALA A 85 -1.73 11.65 -9.19
C ALA A 85 -2.42 12.81 -9.92
N ASP A 86 -3.47 12.54 -10.70
CA ASP A 86 -4.19 13.57 -11.46
C ASP A 86 -4.82 14.65 -10.55
N PRO A 87 -5.69 14.31 -9.57
CA PRO A 87 -6.21 15.32 -8.66
C PRO A 87 -5.11 15.96 -7.78
N LEU A 88 -4.07 15.21 -7.39
CA LEU A 88 -2.96 15.75 -6.63
C LEU A 88 -2.24 16.90 -7.36
N MET A 89 -1.86 16.68 -8.62
CA MET A 89 -1.12 17.65 -9.44
C MET A 89 -1.94 18.89 -9.78
N SER A 90 -3.27 18.77 -9.78
CA SER A 90 -4.19 19.91 -9.97
C SER A 90 -4.43 20.65 -8.65
N LEU A 91 -4.55 19.91 -7.54
CA LEU A 91 -4.83 20.46 -6.21
C LEU A 91 -3.68 21.34 -5.69
N GLU A 92 -2.44 21.03 -6.04
CA GLU A 92 -1.28 21.88 -5.72
C GLU A 92 -1.48 23.33 -6.17
N TYR A 93 -2.01 23.53 -7.38
CA TYR A 93 -2.24 24.85 -7.98
C TYR A 93 -3.43 25.59 -7.37
N ILE A 94 -4.47 24.86 -6.99
CA ILE A 94 -5.67 25.43 -6.35
C ILE A 94 -5.41 25.70 -4.87
N GLY A 95 -4.67 24.83 -4.22
CA GLY A 95 -4.44 24.84 -2.77
C GLY A 95 -5.68 24.44 -1.96
N VAL A 96 -5.60 24.65 -0.67
CA VAL A 96 -6.66 24.32 0.30
C VAL A 96 -6.94 25.49 1.22
N LYS A 97 -8.07 25.43 1.94
CA LYS A 97 -8.44 26.41 2.97
C LYS A 97 -8.24 25.82 4.37
N GLY A 98 -8.79 24.65 4.63
CA GLY A 98 -8.48 23.86 5.82
C GLY A 98 -7.22 23.03 5.63
N GLY A 99 -6.59 22.60 6.73
CA GLY A 99 -5.41 21.76 6.66
C GLY A 99 -5.70 20.43 5.96
N MET A 100 -4.89 20.07 4.97
CA MET A 100 -5.00 18.80 4.27
C MET A 100 -3.68 18.03 4.34
N VAL A 101 -3.71 16.85 4.94
CA VAL A 101 -2.58 15.93 5.05
C VAL A 101 -2.81 14.75 4.13
N ILE A 102 -1.86 14.50 3.25
CA ILE A 102 -1.83 13.34 2.35
C ILE A 102 -0.86 12.33 2.95
N LEU A 103 -1.39 11.34 3.66
CA LEU A 103 -0.60 10.25 4.21
C LEU A 103 -0.31 9.23 3.13
N VAL A 104 0.96 9.03 2.85
CA VAL A 104 1.43 7.99 1.92
C VAL A 104 2.42 7.09 2.64
N ALA A 105 2.17 5.80 2.64
CA ALA A 105 3.05 4.82 3.26
C ALA A 105 3.87 4.07 2.20
N ASP A 106 5.19 4.27 2.26
CA ASP A 106 6.17 3.57 1.43
C ASP A 106 6.50 2.19 2.03
N ASP A 107 6.89 1.27 1.17
CA ASP A 107 7.17 -0.12 1.53
C ASP A 107 8.56 -0.54 1.03
N PRO A 108 9.65 -0.08 1.69
CA PRO A 108 11.02 -0.47 1.33
C PRO A 108 11.22 -1.98 1.40
N GLY A 109 11.85 -2.54 0.35
CA GLY A 109 12.06 -3.99 0.24
C GLY A 109 10.80 -4.77 -0.11
N PRO A 110 9.90 -4.26 -0.90
CA PRO A 110 8.47 -4.48 -1.18
C PRO A 110 7.87 -5.69 -0.45
N ILE A 111 7.64 -5.52 0.87
CA ILE A 111 7.16 -6.59 1.77
C ILE A 111 5.73 -6.99 1.40
N SER A 112 4.87 -6.00 1.09
CA SER A 112 3.47 -6.19 0.73
C SER A 112 3.04 -5.45 -0.54
N SER A 113 3.96 -4.83 -1.25
CA SER A 113 3.69 -4.00 -2.43
C SER A 113 4.21 -4.62 -3.71
N GLN A 114 3.62 -4.25 -4.85
CA GLN A 114 4.02 -4.76 -6.16
C GLN A 114 5.35 -4.18 -6.64
N THR A 115 5.67 -2.97 -6.19
CA THR A 115 6.85 -2.22 -6.60
C THR A 115 7.49 -1.55 -5.40
N GLU A 116 8.75 -1.21 -5.54
CA GLU A 116 9.52 -0.40 -4.61
C GLU A 116 9.55 1.04 -5.17
N GLN A 117 8.79 1.95 -4.57
CA GLN A 117 8.63 3.35 -5.02
C GLN A 117 8.91 4.31 -3.87
N ASP A 118 9.61 5.40 -4.19
CA ASP A 118 9.93 6.47 -3.23
C ASP A 118 9.02 7.68 -3.46
N THR A 119 8.07 7.88 -2.58
CA THR A 119 7.09 8.96 -2.71
C THR A 119 7.63 10.35 -2.38
N ARG A 120 8.87 10.46 -1.87
CA ARG A 120 9.58 11.75 -1.75
C ARG A 120 9.78 12.41 -3.12
N HIS A 121 9.89 11.61 -4.21
CA HIS A 121 9.90 12.13 -5.58
C HIS A 121 8.58 12.75 -5.99
N PHE A 122 7.45 12.19 -5.55
CA PHE A 122 6.14 12.81 -5.78
C PHE A 122 6.00 14.15 -5.04
N ALA A 123 6.47 14.24 -3.80
CA ALA A 123 6.50 15.49 -3.06
C ALA A 123 7.30 16.57 -3.80
N ARG A 124 8.48 16.21 -4.31
CA ARG A 124 9.30 17.12 -5.13
C ARG A 124 8.65 17.48 -6.45
N PHE A 125 8.07 16.52 -7.17
CA PHE A 125 7.44 16.72 -8.48
C PHE A 125 6.17 17.57 -8.37
N SER A 126 5.33 17.32 -7.36
CA SER A 126 4.16 18.14 -7.04
C SER A 126 4.48 19.41 -6.28
N LYS A 127 5.75 19.67 -5.91
CA LYS A 127 6.20 20.84 -5.14
C LYS A 127 5.48 21.01 -3.78
N LEU A 128 4.92 19.92 -3.23
CA LEU A 128 4.24 19.93 -1.94
C LEU A 128 5.21 19.68 -0.79
N PRO A 129 5.05 20.36 0.37
CA PRO A 129 5.87 20.09 1.55
C PRO A 129 5.71 18.65 2.00
N CYS A 130 6.81 18.04 2.46
CA CYS A 130 6.85 16.65 2.90
C CYS A 130 7.42 16.53 4.32
N PHE A 131 6.73 15.76 5.16
CA PHE A 131 7.14 15.36 6.50
C PHE A 131 7.43 13.85 6.51
N ASP A 132 8.57 13.45 7.07
CA ASP A 132 9.08 12.07 7.09
C ASP A 132 9.52 11.70 8.52
N PRO A 133 8.62 11.17 9.37
CA PRO A 133 8.92 10.84 10.75
C PRO A 133 9.88 9.64 10.86
N SER A 134 10.72 9.65 11.89
CA SER A 134 11.67 8.59 12.17
C SER A 134 11.20 7.60 13.24
N THR A 135 10.25 7.99 14.07
CA THR A 135 9.74 7.18 15.20
C THR A 135 8.23 7.29 15.33
N VAL A 136 7.65 6.39 16.12
CA VAL A 136 6.21 6.40 16.43
C VAL A 136 5.78 7.69 17.15
N GLN A 137 6.62 8.21 18.07
CA GLN A 137 6.34 9.49 18.73
C GLN A 137 6.38 10.65 17.73
N GLU A 138 7.38 10.69 16.86
CA GLU A 138 7.44 11.72 15.81
C GLU A 138 6.25 11.64 14.87
N ALA A 139 5.79 10.45 14.52
CA ALA A 139 4.62 10.26 13.67
C ALA A 139 3.36 10.87 14.30
N TYR A 140 3.16 10.70 15.61
CA TYR A 140 2.08 11.33 16.37
C TYR A 140 2.17 12.85 16.41
N ASP A 141 3.36 13.38 16.68
CA ASP A 141 3.55 14.82 16.84
C ASP A 141 3.53 15.56 15.50
N MET A 142 4.29 15.03 14.52
CA MET A 142 4.48 15.68 13.22
C MET A 142 3.21 15.74 12.38
N VAL A 143 2.30 14.78 12.52
CA VAL A 143 1.02 14.84 11.79
C VAL A 143 0.17 16.03 12.24
N GLN A 144 0.22 16.39 13.53
CA GLN A 144 -0.44 17.58 14.06
C GLN A 144 0.19 18.86 13.49
N GLU A 145 1.53 18.89 13.45
CA GLU A 145 2.30 20.00 12.86
C GLU A 145 2.02 20.13 11.36
N ALA A 146 1.89 19.01 10.62
CA ALA A 146 1.59 18.99 9.19
C ALA A 146 0.25 19.69 8.87
N PHE A 147 -0.78 19.51 9.67
CA PHE A 147 -2.04 20.25 9.53
C PHE A 147 -1.84 21.77 9.70
N GLU A 148 -1.03 22.20 10.67
CA GLU A 148 -0.75 23.63 10.91
C GLU A 148 0.03 24.24 9.74
N TYR A 149 1.02 23.51 9.19
CA TYR A 149 1.75 23.96 8.00
C TYR A 149 0.85 24.04 6.78
N SER A 150 -0.02 23.04 6.58
CA SER A 150 -0.99 23.05 5.48
C SER A 150 -1.90 24.29 5.51
N GLU A 151 -2.47 24.62 6.66
CA GLU A 151 -3.32 25.81 6.85
C GLU A 151 -2.53 27.10 6.65
N LYS A 152 -1.36 27.21 7.28
CA LYS A 152 -0.52 28.41 7.20
C LYS A 152 -0.12 28.77 5.78
N TYR A 153 0.19 27.76 4.97
CA TYR A 153 0.67 27.97 3.60
C TYR A 153 -0.39 27.71 2.52
N GLY A 154 -1.61 27.35 2.92
CA GLY A 154 -2.76 27.13 2.02
C GLY A 154 -2.53 26.01 1.00
N THR A 155 -1.79 24.97 1.35
CA THR A 155 -1.36 23.89 0.45
C THR A 155 -1.54 22.53 1.12
N PRO A 156 -1.87 21.47 0.37
CA PRO A 156 -1.73 20.12 0.91
C PRO A 156 -0.30 19.84 1.35
N VAL A 157 -0.14 18.91 2.29
CA VAL A 157 1.15 18.48 2.83
C VAL A 157 1.26 16.98 2.73
N PHE A 158 2.37 16.47 2.19
CA PHE A 158 2.71 15.07 2.28
C PHE A 158 3.14 14.70 3.69
N PHE A 159 2.59 13.61 4.18
CA PHE A 159 3.06 12.92 5.37
C PHE A 159 3.50 11.52 4.95
N ARG A 160 4.80 11.37 4.73
CA ARG A 160 5.37 10.10 4.29
C ARG A 160 5.68 9.23 5.50
N SER A 161 5.23 8.00 5.49
CA SER A 161 5.62 6.97 6.46
C SER A 161 6.27 5.80 5.72
N THR A 162 6.98 4.94 6.44
CA THR A 162 7.47 3.66 5.91
C THR A 162 6.91 2.52 6.71
N THR A 163 6.95 1.29 6.17
CA THR A 163 6.46 0.08 6.85
C THR A 163 7.00 -0.02 8.28
N ARG A 164 8.26 0.35 8.53
CA ARG A 164 8.87 0.27 9.87
C ARG A 164 8.30 1.28 10.86
N VAL A 165 8.00 2.49 10.42
CA VAL A 165 7.31 3.47 11.26
C VAL A 165 5.84 3.07 11.42
N SER A 166 5.15 2.74 10.31
CA SER A 166 3.72 2.41 10.29
C SER A 166 3.36 1.23 11.18
N HIS A 167 4.15 0.15 11.16
CA HIS A 167 3.90 -1.08 11.92
C HIS A 167 4.83 -1.26 13.13
N GLY A 168 5.73 -0.32 13.40
CA GLY A 168 6.53 -0.29 14.63
C GLY A 168 5.67 0.04 15.85
N TYR A 169 6.01 -0.54 17.00
CA TYR A 169 5.33 -0.27 18.27
C TYR A 169 6.26 0.47 19.23
N ALA A 170 5.70 1.46 19.94
CA ALA A 170 6.42 2.15 21.01
C ALA A 170 5.45 2.68 22.07
N SER A 171 5.96 2.89 23.29
CA SER A 171 5.27 3.66 24.31
C SER A 171 5.51 5.14 24.05
N ILE A 172 4.45 5.90 23.76
CA ILE A 172 4.50 7.31 23.41
C ILE A 172 3.61 8.16 24.30
N GLN A 173 3.89 9.47 24.34
CA GLN A 173 3.06 10.46 25.01
C GLN A 173 1.95 10.93 24.06
N VAL A 174 0.69 10.79 24.48
CA VAL A 174 -0.48 11.23 23.73
C VAL A 174 -1.31 12.21 24.54
N LYS A 175 -2.06 13.06 23.86
CA LYS A 175 -3.03 13.97 24.49
C LYS A 175 -4.25 13.21 24.97
N ASP A 176 -4.82 13.66 26.07
CA ASP A 176 -6.15 13.23 26.49
C ASP A 176 -7.22 13.81 25.53
N VAL A 177 -8.37 13.15 25.40
CA VAL A 177 -9.41 13.55 24.44
C VAL A 177 -9.88 14.99 24.64
N GLU A 178 -9.89 15.45 25.89
CA GLU A 178 -10.25 16.83 26.29
C GLU A 178 -9.26 17.88 25.78
N GLU A 179 -8.04 17.47 25.43
CA GLU A 179 -6.98 18.33 24.86
C GLU A 179 -7.03 18.39 23.32
N TYR A 180 -7.94 17.64 22.69
CA TYR A 180 -8.06 17.62 21.23
C TYR A 180 -8.56 18.97 20.70
N LYS A 181 -7.97 19.41 19.60
CA LYS A 181 -8.41 20.65 18.95
C LYS A 181 -9.82 20.45 18.37
N ASN A 182 -10.69 21.41 18.55
CA ASN A 182 -11.95 21.51 17.83
C ASN A 182 -11.81 22.63 16.79
N VAL A 183 -11.61 22.23 15.54
CA VAL A 183 -11.48 23.18 14.42
C VAL A 183 -12.78 23.16 13.63
N GLU A 184 -13.60 24.19 13.80
CA GLU A 184 -14.86 24.32 13.06
C GLU A 184 -14.61 24.86 11.64
N PRO A 185 -15.13 24.17 10.59
CA PRO A 185 -15.00 24.66 9.23
C PRO A 185 -15.79 25.97 9.04
N GLU A 186 -15.19 26.94 8.38
CA GLU A 186 -15.87 28.21 8.06
C GLU A 186 -16.95 28.08 6.98
N GLY A 187 -17.01 26.94 6.29
CA GLY A 187 -17.89 26.68 5.17
C GLY A 187 -17.28 27.07 3.82
N PHE A 188 -17.86 26.55 2.76
CA PHE A 188 -17.41 26.83 1.39
C PHE A 188 -17.79 28.26 0.97
N VAL A 189 -16.79 29.02 0.56
CA VAL A 189 -16.97 30.37 0.01
C VAL A 189 -16.74 30.31 -1.51
N LYS A 190 -17.77 30.68 -2.28
CA LYS A 190 -17.67 30.70 -3.73
C LYS A 190 -16.67 31.76 -4.21
N ASP A 191 -15.62 31.28 -4.86
CA ASP A 191 -14.63 32.14 -5.53
C ASP A 191 -14.12 31.42 -6.78
N THR A 192 -14.64 31.82 -7.95
CA THR A 192 -14.26 31.21 -9.22
C THR A 192 -12.84 31.54 -9.65
N LYS A 193 -12.22 32.59 -9.07
CA LYS A 193 -10.82 32.95 -9.34
C LYS A 193 -9.85 32.06 -8.53
N ARG A 194 -10.35 31.42 -7.47
CA ARG A 194 -9.55 30.50 -6.63
C ARG A 194 -9.80 29.05 -6.98
N TRP A 195 -11.08 28.63 -7.08
CA TRP A 195 -11.46 27.21 -7.13
C TRP A 195 -11.59 26.63 -8.54
N VAL A 196 -11.46 27.44 -9.60
CA VAL A 196 -11.55 26.94 -10.98
C VAL A 196 -10.19 26.98 -11.63
N ILE A 197 -9.59 25.78 -11.79
CA ILE A 197 -8.28 25.64 -12.43
C ILE A 197 -8.38 25.93 -13.94
N PHE A 198 -7.58 26.87 -14.43
CA PHE A 198 -7.40 27.17 -15.85
C PHE A 198 -6.07 27.93 -16.07
N PRO A 199 -5.56 28.06 -17.30
CA PRO A 199 -4.18 28.48 -17.57
C PRO A 199 -3.71 29.74 -16.85
N LYS A 200 -4.55 30.78 -16.78
CA LYS A 200 -4.19 32.03 -16.11
C LYS A 200 -4.00 31.88 -14.60
N LEU A 201 -4.87 31.10 -13.94
CA LEU A 201 -4.73 30.77 -12.53
C LEU A 201 -3.47 29.95 -12.30
N SER A 202 -3.26 28.89 -13.09
CA SER A 202 -2.13 27.98 -12.95
C SER A 202 -0.79 28.70 -13.11
N TYR A 203 -0.67 29.65 -14.04
CA TYR A 203 0.54 30.46 -14.20
C TYR A 203 0.87 31.28 -12.95
N GLN A 204 -0.13 31.98 -12.38
CA GLN A 204 0.08 32.77 -11.17
C GLN A 204 0.35 31.87 -9.95
N ALA A 205 -0.38 30.75 -9.85
CA ALA A 205 -0.17 29.76 -8.79
C ALA A 205 1.25 29.20 -8.82
N HIS A 206 1.80 28.91 -10.00
CA HIS A 206 3.17 28.43 -10.15
C HIS A 206 4.20 29.40 -9.55
N ILE A 207 4.05 30.70 -9.82
CA ILE A 207 4.91 31.74 -9.23
C ILE A 207 4.83 31.72 -7.70
N ASN A 208 3.60 31.62 -7.17
CA ASN A 208 3.37 31.60 -5.72
C ASN A 208 3.92 30.30 -5.07
N ILE A 209 3.83 29.16 -5.77
CA ILE A 209 4.37 27.86 -5.33
C ILE A 209 5.89 27.91 -5.22
N GLU A 210 6.59 28.49 -6.21
CA GLU A 210 8.05 28.64 -6.15
C GLU A 210 8.46 29.53 -4.97
N ALA A 211 7.82 30.69 -4.81
CA ALA A 211 8.09 31.58 -3.69
C ALA A 211 7.81 30.92 -2.32
N ARG A 212 6.70 30.17 -2.21
CA ARG A 212 6.37 29.41 -1.01
C ARG A 212 7.45 28.39 -0.68
N ASN A 213 7.95 27.66 -1.68
CA ASN A 213 8.95 26.61 -1.46
C ASN A 213 10.32 27.19 -1.09
N GLU A 214 10.69 28.36 -1.62
CA GLU A 214 11.88 29.11 -1.15
C GLU A 214 11.74 29.56 0.30
N GLU A 215 10.58 30.00 0.73
CA GLU A 215 10.30 30.35 2.12
C GLU A 215 10.34 29.11 3.02
N LEU A 216 9.67 28.03 2.61
CA LEU A 216 9.63 26.78 3.36
C LEU A 216 11.02 26.15 3.54
N ALA A 217 11.91 26.22 2.57
CA ALA A 217 13.29 25.74 2.71
C ALA A 217 14.03 26.45 3.86
N LYS A 218 13.77 27.75 4.06
CA LYS A 218 14.33 28.54 5.19
C LYS A 218 13.67 28.14 6.51
N VAL A 219 12.33 28.00 6.52
CA VAL A 219 11.57 27.58 7.71
C VAL A 219 11.96 26.17 8.14
N PHE A 220 12.12 25.25 7.19
CA PHE A 220 12.54 23.87 7.48
C PHE A 220 13.99 23.79 7.94
N SER A 221 14.84 24.73 7.56
CA SER A 221 16.20 24.81 8.13
C SER A 221 16.20 25.13 9.63
N GLN A 222 15.09 25.66 10.16
CA GLN A 222 14.90 25.97 11.59
C GLN A 222 13.88 25.02 12.25
N TYR A 223 13.38 24.03 11.52
CA TYR A 223 12.40 23.09 12.05
C TYR A 223 13.04 22.17 13.09
N LYS A 224 12.47 22.13 14.29
CA LYS A 224 13.02 21.48 15.48
C LYS A 224 13.35 19.99 15.34
N ARG A 225 12.88 19.31 14.30
CA ARG A 225 13.12 17.89 14.05
C ARG A 225 14.13 17.65 12.92
N ASN A 226 14.50 18.69 12.18
CA ASN A 226 15.71 18.67 11.36
C ASN A 226 16.88 19.02 12.30
N LEU A 227 17.78 18.06 12.50
CA LEU A 227 18.81 18.17 13.55
C LEU A 227 20.20 18.19 12.95
N LEU A 228 21.05 19.01 13.53
CA LEU A 228 22.51 18.96 13.37
C LEU A 228 23.13 18.55 14.71
N LEU A 229 23.83 17.41 14.73
CA LEU A 229 24.40 16.82 15.94
C LEU A 229 25.90 16.54 15.74
N PRO A 230 26.74 16.60 16.81
CA PRO A 230 26.41 17.20 18.11
C PRO A 230 26.11 18.69 17.96
N ALA A 231 25.30 19.23 18.88
CA ALA A 231 24.99 20.66 18.89
C ALA A 231 26.19 21.52 19.33
N GLY A 232 26.30 22.73 18.77
CA GLY A 232 27.32 23.70 19.17
C GLY A 232 28.66 23.57 18.45
N ASP A 233 29.74 24.10 19.07
CA ASP A 233 31.03 24.18 18.42
C ASP A 233 31.80 22.83 18.34
N ASP A 234 31.42 21.85 19.15
CA ASP A 234 32.02 20.52 19.16
C ASP A 234 31.92 19.81 17.79
N CYS A 235 30.93 20.15 16.98
CA CYS A 235 30.77 19.59 15.64
C CYS A 235 31.78 20.10 14.62
N LYS A 236 32.45 21.24 14.87
CA LYS A 236 33.36 21.90 13.91
C LYS A 236 34.69 21.16 13.73
N GLU A 237 35.11 20.38 14.73
CA GLU A 237 36.34 19.60 14.65
C GLU A 237 36.18 18.30 13.86
N LEU A 238 34.96 17.83 13.69
CA LEU A 238 34.64 16.61 12.95
C LEU A 238 34.80 16.83 11.44
N LYS A 239 35.57 15.95 10.77
CA LYS A 239 35.83 16.00 9.33
C LYS A 239 34.96 15.07 8.51
N LYS A 240 34.33 14.12 9.16
CA LYS A 240 33.40 13.20 8.54
C LYS A 240 31.97 13.41 9.07
N GLY A 241 31.00 13.30 8.18
CA GLY A 241 29.61 13.46 8.52
C GLY A 241 28.74 12.29 8.04
N ILE A 242 27.55 12.21 8.59
CA ILE A 242 26.50 11.28 8.19
C ILE A 242 25.19 12.04 8.01
N ALA A 243 24.48 11.79 6.90
CA ALA A 243 23.17 12.37 6.65
C ALA A 243 22.12 11.26 6.53
N THR A 244 20.99 11.44 7.18
CA THR A 244 19.94 10.42 7.25
C THR A 244 18.55 11.05 7.42
N GLY A 245 17.49 10.26 7.21
CA GLY A 245 16.09 10.64 7.43
C GLY A 245 15.19 9.43 7.57
N GLY A 246 13.93 9.68 7.90
CA GLY A 246 12.97 8.60 8.12
C GLY A 246 13.44 7.59 9.15
N PHE A 247 13.01 6.34 9.02
CA PHE A 247 13.35 5.30 10.01
C PHE A 247 14.84 5.00 10.13
N ASN A 248 15.65 5.25 9.08
CA ASN A 248 17.11 5.02 9.14
C ASN A 248 17.82 5.84 10.22
N TYR A 249 17.25 6.98 10.62
CA TYR A 249 17.79 7.76 11.76
C TYR A 249 17.93 6.90 13.02
N THR A 250 17.01 5.98 13.28
CA THR A 250 17.07 5.10 14.46
C THR A 250 18.26 4.14 14.37
N TYR A 251 18.52 3.57 13.20
CA TYR A 251 19.66 2.68 12.97
C TYR A 251 21.00 3.44 13.05
N VAL A 252 21.04 4.64 12.49
CA VAL A 252 22.24 5.50 12.57
C VAL A 252 22.53 5.85 14.01
N THR A 253 21.55 6.28 14.80
CA THR A 253 21.70 6.61 16.21
C THR A 253 22.26 5.44 17.02
N GLU A 254 21.73 4.22 16.79
CA GLU A 254 22.21 3.00 17.44
C GLU A 254 23.66 2.67 17.04
N ALA A 255 23.97 2.72 15.75
CA ALA A 255 25.31 2.44 15.24
C ALA A 255 26.35 3.47 15.75
N MET A 256 25.96 4.74 15.86
CA MET A 256 26.83 5.80 16.41
C MET A 256 27.14 5.60 17.89
N ALA A 257 26.23 5.01 18.66
CA ALA A 257 26.49 4.66 20.05
C ALA A 257 27.63 3.61 20.19
N ASP A 258 27.70 2.69 19.22
CA ASP A 258 28.75 1.63 19.20
C ASP A 258 30.07 2.09 18.55
N LEU A 259 30.00 2.91 17.50
CA LEU A 259 31.14 3.26 16.65
C LEU A 259 31.78 4.62 16.98
N GLY A 260 31.10 5.49 17.71
CA GLY A 260 31.55 6.84 18.05
C GLY A 260 30.95 7.91 17.13
N GLN A 261 31.32 9.18 17.42
CA GLN A 261 30.62 10.33 16.85
C GLN A 261 31.10 10.72 15.45
N LEU A 262 30.16 11.06 14.61
CA LEU A 262 30.28 11.82 13.37
C LEU A 262 29.45 13.09 13.49
N ARG A 263 29.67 14.08 12.62
CA ARG A 263 28.70 15.17 12.47
C ARG A 263 27.46 14.57 11.79
N GLU A 264 26.29 14.75 12.37
CA GLU A 264 25.07 14.13 11.89
C GLU A 264 24.05 15.17 11.43
N LEU A 265 23.49 14.98 10.23
CA LEU A 265 22.32 15.70 9.73
C LEU A 265 21.13 14.75 9.70
N LYS A 266 20.10 15.03 10.50
CA LYS A 266 18.79 14.40 10.40
C LYS A 266 17.85 15.25 9.56
N VAL A 267 17.25 14.70 8.53
CA VAL A 267 16.28 15.35 7.67
C VAL A 267 14.90 14.72 7.88
N SER A 268 14.00 15.45 8.53
CA SER A 268 12.59 15.07 8.74
C SER A 268 11.63 15.76 7.76
N THR A 269 12.12 16.71 6.95
CA THR A 269 11.38 17.41 5.91
C THR A 269 12.15 17.36 4.60
N PRO A 270 12.03 16.24 3.82
CA PRO A 270 12.84 16.05 2.61
C PRO A 270 12.46 16.97 1.45
N HIS A 271 11.30 17.65 1.51
CA HIS A 271 10.91 18.65 0.51
C HIS A 271 10.00 19.75 1.13
N PRO A 272 10.23 21.04 0.84
CA PRO A 272 11.50 21.62 0.35
C PRO A 272 12.66 21.28 1.29
N PHE A 273 13.81 21.02 0.71
CA PHE A 273 14.98 20.59 1.50
C PHE A 273 15.47 21.71 2.44
N PRO A 274 15.91 21.42 3.68
CA PRO A 274 16.41 22.41 4.63
C PRO A 274 17.81 22.92 4.24
N GLU A 275 17.86 23.74 3.19
CA GLU A 275 19.09 24.12 2.49
C GLU A 275 20.13 24.80 3.40
N GLN A 276 19.69 25.75 4.26
CA GLN A 276 20.63 26.47 5.14
C GLN A 276 21.26 25.53 6.18
N LEU A 277 20.47 24.64 6.76
CA LEU A 277 20.96 23.63 7.70
C LEU A 277 21.93 22.66 7.02
N ALA A 278 21.66 22.29 5.77
CA ALA A 278 22.57 21.45 4.99
C ALA A 278 23.90 22.14 4.65
N VAL A 279 23.88 23.44 4.33
CA VAL A 279 25.10 24.23 4.13
C VAL A 279 25.92 24.26 5.42
N GLU A 280 25.30 24.51 6.57
CA GLU A 280 25.95 24.49 7.87
C GLU A 280 26.56 23.10 8.15
N PHE A 281 25.81 22.04 7.90
CA PHE A 281 26.25 20.65 8.04
C PHE A 281 27.49 20.37 7.19
N LEU A 282 27.47 20.72 5.91
CA LEU A 282 28.55 20.40 4.95
C LEU A 282 29.81 21.22 5.17
N THR A 283 29.68 22.42 5.78
CA THR A 283 30.82 23.35 5.95
C THR A 283 31.90 22.74 6.83
N GLY A 284 33.11 22.60 6.28
CA GLY A 284 34.29 22.09 6.97
C GLY A 284 34.40 20.57 7.02
N LEU A 285 33.42 19.83 6.48
CA LEU A 285 33.51 18.38 6.29
C LEU A 285 34.35 18.05 5.04
N GLU A 286 35.03 16.90 5.08
CA GLU A 286 35.77 16.31 3.96
C GLU A 286 34.98 15.21 3.29
N GLU A 287 34.29 14.38 4.06
CA GLU A 287 33.45 13.28 3.56
C GLU A 287 32.14 13.19 4.31
N VAL A 288 31.07 12.83 3.59
CA VAL A 288 29.73 12.56 4.14
C VAL A 288 29.23 11.22 3.62
N LEU A 289 28.65 10.39 4.49
CA LEU A 289 27.92 9.19 4.14
C LEU A 289 26.41 9.46 4.27
N CYS A 290 25.64 9.20 3.21
CA CYS A 290 24.19 9.30 3.22
C CYS A 290 23.57 7.91 3.43
N ILE A 291 22.81 7.74 4.52
CA ILE A 291 22.05 6.52 4.85
C ILE A 291 20.57 6.84 4.73
N GLU A 292 19.92 6.29 3.71
CA GLU A 292 18.50 6.50 3.46
C GLU A 292 17.84 5.29 2.80
N GLU A 293 16.51 5.16 2.97
CA GLU A 293 15.72 4.13 2.29
C GLU A 293 15.45 4.50 0.84
N LEU A 294 15.11 3.49 0.02
CA LEU A 294 14.64 3.64 -1.36
C LEU A 294 15.65 4.41 -2.24
N ASP A 295 15.29 5.57 -2.73
CA ASP A 295 16.10 6.35 -3.67
C ASP A 295 17.06 7.34 -2.96
N PRO A 296 18.16 7.75 -3.63
CA PRO A 296 19.12 8.70 -3.08
C PRO A 296 18.60 10.15 -3.13
N VAL A 297 17.58 10.47 -2.33
CA VAL A 297 16.96 11.81 -2.30
C VAL A 297 17.82 12.79 -1.50
N ILE A 298 18.19 12.44 -0.28
CA ILE A 298 19.05 13.26 0.59
C ILE A 298 20.44 13.41 -0.05
N GLU A 299 21.01 12.32 -0.56
CA GLU A 299 22.32 12.32 -1.22
C GLU A 299 22.35 13.30 -2.40
N ARG A 300 21.34 13.27 -3.28
CA ARG A 300 21.24 14.18 -4.43
C ARG A 300 21.11 15.65 -4.01
N GLU A 301 20.31 15.94 -3.00
CA GLU A 301 20.15 17.30 -2.50
C GLU A 301 21.47 17.83 -1.90
N LEU A 302 22.19 17.01 -1.15
CA LEU A 302 23.50 17.39 -0.59
C LEU A 302 24.56 17.59 -1.69
N ILE A 303 24.59 16.75 -2.73
CA ILE A 303 25.47 16.93 -3.90
C ILE A 303 25.15 18.25 -4.60
N TYR A 304 23.84 18.54 -4.82
CA TYR A 304 23.42 19.80 -5.42
C TYR A 304 23.85 21.02 -4.59
N ILE A 305 23.64 20.97 -3.27
CA ILE A 305 24.01 22.03 -2.35
C ILE A 305 25.53 22.20 -2.30
N ALA A 306 26.31 21.13 -2.21
CA ALA A 306 27.76 21.20 -2.26
C ALA A 306 28.27 21.87 -3.53
N GLY A 307 27.68 21.54 -4.70
CA GLY A 307 28.00 22.21 -5.97
C GLY A 307 27.60 23.68 -6.00
N LYS A 308 26.37 24.00 -5.57
CA LYS A 308 25.81 25.36 -5.55
C LYS A 308 26.65 26.33 -4.70
N TYR A 309 27.15 25.86 -3.55
CA TYR A 309 27.92 26.64 -2.59
C TYR A 309 29.44 26.43 -2.66
N HIS A 310 29.91 25.67 -3.66
CA HIS A 310 31.32 25.36 -3.89
C HIS A 310 32.02 24.77 -2.66
N LEU A 311 31.34 23.88 -1.94
CA LEU A 311 31.87 23.20 -0.76
C LEU A 311 32.74 22.00 -1.17
N PRO A 312 34.01 21.90 -0.73
CA PRO A 312 34.92 20.84 -1.14
C PRO A 312 34.72 19.56 -0.32
N VAL A 313 33.52 19.01 -0.32
CA VAL A 313 33.11 17.83 0.43
C VAL A 313 32.77 16.69 -0.52
N LYS A 314 33.24 15.48 -0.21
CA LYS A 314 32.89 14.27 -0.94
C LYS A 314 31.65 13.63 -0.32
N ILE A 315 30.59 13.47 -1.12
CA ILE A 315 29.34 12.86 -0.68
C ILE A 315 29.28 11.43 -1.21
N LEU A 316 29.03 10.49 -0.31
CA LEU A 316 28.99 9.06 -0.53
C LEU A 316 27.60 8.53 -0.11
N GLY A 317 27.15 7.48 -0.76
CA GLY A 317 25.86 6.85 -0.45
C GLY A 317 25.51 5.80 -1.49
N LYS A 318 24.26 5.79 -1.93
CA LYS A 318 23.75 4.87 -2.94
C LYS A 318 24.34 5.13 -4.33
N LEU A 319 24.52 6.39 -4.73
CA LEU A 319 25.07 6.76 -6.05
C LEU A 319 26.54 6.32 -6.21
N SER A 320 27.25 6.24 -5.12
CA SER A 320 28.65 5.79 -5.08
C SER A 320 28.82 4.32 -4.66
N HIS A 321 27.69 3.61 -4.48
CA HIS A 321 27.64 2.19 -4.07
C HIS A 321 28.28 1.91 -2.69
N HIS A 322 28.35 2.90 -1.80
CA HIS A 322 28.73 2.70 -0.40
C HIS A 322 27.57 2.23 0.46
N VAL A 323 26.35 2.43 -0.02
CA VAL A 323 25.09 1.94 0.56
C VAL A 323 24.34 1.19 -0.54
N LYS A 324 23.66 0.11 -0.21
CA LYS A 324 22.90 -0.69 -1.19
C LYS A 324 21.75 0.12 -1.83
N ASN A 325 21.49 -0.11 -3.12
CA ASN A 325 20.51 0.67 -3.90
C ASN A 325 19.07 0.17 -3.81
N SER A 326 18.82 -1.02 -3.26
CA SER A 326 17.51 -1.65 -3.23
C SER A 326 17.30 -2.43 -1.95
N GLY A 327 16.05 -2.68 -1.64
CA GLY A 327 15.65 -3.38 -0.43
C GLY A 327 15.73 -2.52 0.82
N GLU A 328 15.17 -3.04 1.90
CA GLU A 328 15.13 -2.39 3.19
C GLU A 328 16.51 -2.39 3.87
N ASN A 329 16.91 -1.28 4.49
CA ASN A 329 18.06 -1.25 5.39
C ASN A 329 17.75 -2.00 6.68
N THR A 330 18.78 -2.57 7.28
CA THR A 330 18.71 -3.22 8.58
C THR A 330 19.73 -2.61 9.52
N ARG A 331 19.57 -2.81 10.83
CA ARG A 331 20.56 -2.40 11.82
C ARG A 331 21.97 -2.85 11.43
N ASP A 332 22.10 -4.12 11.07
CA ASP A 332 23.41 -4.71 10.76
C ASP A 332 24.00 -4.16 9.46
N SER A 333 23.18 -3.92 8.43
CA SER A 333 23.67 -3.29 7.19
C SER A 333 24.14 -1.86 7.43
N VAL A 334 23.38 -1.07 8.18
CA VAL A 334 23.73 0.32 8.51
C VAL A 334 24.98 0.39 9.38
N LEU A 335 25.09 -0.49 10.39
CA LEU A 335 26.28 -0.60 11.23
C LEU A 335 27.53 -0.95 10.39
N ALA A 336 27.39 -1.88 9.44
CA ALA A 336 28.50 -2.26 8.56
C ALA A 336 28.93 -1.12 7.63
N ASP A 337 27.96 -0.41 7.02
CA ASP A 337 28.24 0.72 6.13
C ASP A 337 28.95 1.86 6.88
N ILE A 338 28.50 2.19 8.09
CA ILE A 338 29.13 3.23 8.93
C ILE A 338 30.52 2.80 9.39
N ALA A 339 30.69 1.56 9.83
CA ALA A 339 32.00 1.04 10.24
C ALA A 339 33.02 1.09 9.09
N ALA A 340 32.61 0.68 7.89
CA ALA A 340 33.43 0.77 6.67
C ALA A 340 33.79 2.23 6.34
N PHE A 341 32.84 3.16 6.40
CA PHE A 341 33.07 4.59 6.18
C PHE A 341 34.04 5.20 7.21
N MET A 342 33.94 4.77 8.47
CA MET A 342 34.84 5.22 9.53
C MET A 342 36.21 4.53 9.51
N GLY A 343 36.38 3.48 8.70
CA GLY A 343 37.57 2.62 8.72
C GLY A 343 37.73 1.84 10.03
N ARG A 344 36.60 1.48 10.66
CA ARG A 344 36.56 0.73 11.93
C ARG A 344 36.19 -0.72 11.68
N GLN A 345 36.67 -1.60 12.54
CA GLN A 345 36.18 -2.98 12.58
C GLN A 345 34.77 -3.02 13.21
N LEU A 346 33.94 -3.93 12.75
CA LEU A 346 32.65 -4.18 13.38
C LEU A 346 32.86 -4.61 14.84
N PRO A 347 32.03 -4.13 15.78
CA PRO A 347 32.05 -4.62 17.14
C PRO A 347 31.93 -6.15 17.14
N GLU A 348 32.79 -6.81 17.94
CA GLU A 348 32.64 -8.27 18.12
C GLU A 348 31.20 -8.56 18.57
N GLN A 349 30.49 -9.38 17.78
CA GLN A 349 29.19 -9.86 18.22
C GLN A 349 29.43 -10.55 19.56
N ARG A 350 28.82 -10.03 20.64
CA ARG A 350 28.84 -10.72 21.93
C ARG A 350 28.22 -12.10 21.66
N GLU A 351 29.05 -13.12 21.63
CA GLU A 351 28.60 -14.51 21.64
C GLU A 351 27.83 -14.72 22.94
N ASN A 352 26.55 -14.41 22.93
CA ASN A 352 25.63 -14.84 23.97
C ASN A 352 25.50 -16.36 23.83
N GLY A 353 26.39 -17.07 24.53
CA GLY A 353 26.40 -18.52 24.74
C GLY A 353 26.07 -19.32 23.49
N GLN A 354 26.72 -20.42 23.23
CA GLN A 354 26.59 -21.32 22.06
C GLN A 354 25.27 -21.11 21.29
N ALA A 355 25.27 -20.19 20.34
CA ALA A 355 24.14 -20.03 19.43
C ALA A 355 24.03 -21.33 18.65
N VAL A 356 23.02 -22.12 18.97
CA VAL A 356 22.65 -23.28 18.14
C VAL A 356 22.33 -22.70 16.76
N PRO A 357 23.05 -23.14 15.68
CA PRO A 357 22.75 -22.65 14.34
C PRO A 357 21.25 -22.81 14.08
N ALA A 358 20.59 -21.70 13.73
CA ALA A 358 19.18 -21.76 13.36
C ALA A 358 19.03 -22.76 12.19
N PRO A 359 18.12 -23.72 12.28
CA PRO A 359 17.89 -24.64 11.16
C PRO A 359 17.45 -23.85 9.93
N GLU A 360 17.90 -24.24 8.75
CA GLU A 360 17.37 -23.70 7.50
C GLU A 360 15.86 -23.94 7.45
N LEU A 361 15.10 -22.85 7.49
CA LEU A 361 13.66 -22.93 7.37
C LEU A 361 13.26 -23.00 5.89
N PRO A 362 12.33 -23.90 5.53
CA PRO A 362 11.85 -23.96 4.15
C PRO A 362 11.12 -22.66 3.79
N VAL A 363 11.36 -22.15 2.58
CA VAL A 363 10.61 -21.03 2.02
C VAL A 363 9.14 -21.42 1.91
N ARG A 364 8.26 -20.62 2.52
CA ARG A 364 6.81 -20.81 2.50
C ARG A 364 6.16 -19.64 1.77
N PRO A 365 6.02 -19.72 0.42
CA PRO A 365 5.34 -18.66 -0.32
C PRO A 365 3.87 -18.57 0.11
N PRO A 366 3.24 -17.38 0.00
CA PRO A 366 1.81 -17.23 0.25
C PRO A 366 1.01 -18.10 -0.71
N VAL A 367 -0.05 -18.74 -0.20
CA VAL A 367 -0.96 -19.58 -0.99
C VAL A 367 -2.41 -19.25 -0.67
N LEU A 368 -3.34 -19.55 -1.58
CA LEU A 368 -4.76 -19.45 -1.31
C LEU A 368 -5.13 -20.27 -0.07
N CYS A 369 -5.98 -19.72 0.79
CA CYS A 369 -6.43 -20.37 2.03
C CYS A 369 -7.10 -21.73 1.77
N ALA A 370 -7.14 -22.60 2.77
CA ALA A 370 -8.00 -23.78 2.71
C ALA A 370 -9.48 -23.35 2.63
N GLY A 371 -10.24 -23.92 1.70
CA GLY A 371 -11.64 -23.55 1.47
C GLY A 371 -11.85 -22.23 0.69
N CYS A 372 -10.79 -21.60 0.21
CA CYS A 372 -10.90 -20.37 -0.57
C CYS A 372 -11.74 -20.57 -1.85
N PRO A 373 -12.80 -19.77 -2.08
CA PRO A 373 -13.65 -19.91 -3.28
C PRO A 373 -12.90 -19.63 -4.59
N HIS A 374 -11.88 -18.76 -4.56
CA HIS A 374 -11.08 -18.47 -5.75
C HIS A 374 -10.36 -19.72 -6.29
N ARG A 375 -10.01 -20.67 -5.42
CA ARG A 375 -9.42 -21.95 -5.82
C ARG A 375 -10.36 -22.75 -6.72
N ALA A 376 -11.64 -22.81 -6.35
CA ALA A 376 -12.66 -23.48 -7.14
C ALA A 376 -12.93 -22.76 -8.47
N SER A 377 -12.98 -21.42 -8.45
CA SER A 377 -13.15 -20.59 -9.64
C SER A 377 -12.03 -20.84 -10.66
N PHE A 378 -10.79 -20.77 -10.24
CA PHE A 378 -9.63 -21.05 -11.10
C PHE A 378 -9.64 -22.47 -11.63
N TYR A 379 -9.93 -23.44 -10.77
CA TYR A 379 -9.99 -24.84 -11.18
C TYR A 379 -11.10 -25.09 -12.23
N ALA A 380 -12.28 -24.48 -12.06
CA ALA A 380 -13.38 -24.58 -13.01
C ALA A 380 -12.98 -24.02 -14.39
N VAL A 381 -12.37 -22.84 -14.43
CA VAL A 381 -11.88 -22.22 -15.69
C VAL A 381 -10.80 -23.08 -16.33
N LYS A 382 -9.82 -23.56 -15.55
CA LYS A 382 -8.74 -24.43 -16.02
C LYS A 382 -9.30 -25.70 -16.69
N LYS A 383 -10.27 -26.36 -16.06
CA LYS A 383 -10.90 -27.56 -16.60
C LYS A 383 -11.78 -27.29 -17.83
N ALA A 384 -12.51 -26.20 -17.83
CA ALA A 384 -13.37 -25.83 -18.95
C ALA A 384 -12.55 -25.53 -20.22
N MET A 385 -11.39 -24.91 -20.06
CA MET A 385 -10.53 -24.42 -21.17
C MET A 385 -9.40 -25.36 -21.53
N GLN A 386 -9.34 -26.54 -20.92
CA GLN A 386 -8.26 -27.52 -21.18
C GLN A 386 -8.18 -27.86 -22.68
N GLY A 387 -6.99 -27.73 -23.27
CA GLY A 387 -6.71 -28.02 -24.69
C GLY A 387 -7.05 -26.88 -25.65
N ARG A 388 -7.49 -25.70 -25.16
CA ARG A 388 -7.68 -24.49 -25.96
C ARG A 388 -6.51 -23.54 -25.78
N LYS A 389 -6.21 -22.75 -26.81
CA LYS A 389 -5.26 -21.63 -26.68
C LYS A 389 -5.93 -20.53 -25.86
N THR A 390 -5.36 -20.24 -24.68
CA THR A 390 -5.94 -19.30 -23.71
C THR A 390 -4.86 -18.42 -23.11
N ILE A 391 -5.26 -17.23 -22.64
CA ILE A 391 -4.50 -16.38 -21.74
C ILE A 391 -5.37 -16.01 -20.53
N PHE A 392 -4.77 -16.08 -19.35
CA PHE A 392 -5.38 -15.77 -18.07
C PHE A 392 -4.78 -14.48 -17.50
N CYS A 393 -5.38 -13.34 -17.83
CA CYS A 393 -4.94 -12.03 -17.36
C CYS A 393 -5.43 -11.83 -15.93
N GLY A 394 -4.48 -11.81 -14.99
CA GLY A 394 -4.75 -11.65 -13.58
C GLY A 394 -4.85 -10.21 -13.12
N ASP A 395 -5.02 -10.05 -11.82
CA ASP A 395 -5.20 -8.80 -11.13
C ASP A 395 -4.56 -8.86 -9.74
N ILE A 396 -4.48 -7.74 -9.04
CA ILE A 396 -3.91 -7.61 -7.70
C ILE A 396 -4.97 -7.89 -6.63
N GLY A 397 -4.74 -8.94 -5.86
CA GLY A 397 -5.60 -9.37 -4.76
C GLY A 397 -5.20 -10.76 -4.26
N CYS A 398 -5.96 -11.36 -3.34
CA CYS A 398 -5.71 -12.75 -2.90
C CYS A 398 -5.64 -13.74 -4.09
N TYR A 399 -6.38 -13.47 -5.13
CA TYR A 399 -6.44 -14.29 -6.34
C TYR A 399 -5.19 -14.16 -7.23
N THR A 400 -4.29 -13.20 -7.03
CA THR A 400 -2.95 -13.23 -7.65
C THR A 400 -2.23 -14.53 -7.30
N MET A 401 -2.48 -15.09 -6.11
CA MET A 401 -1.93 -16.38 -5.69
C MET A 401 -2.44 -17.57 -6.51
N GLY A 402 -3.36 -17.37 -7.44
CA GLY A 402 -3.76 -18.36 -8.44
C GLY A 402 -2.66 -18.68 -9.47
N ASN A 403 -1.58 -17.89 -9.51
CA ASN A 403 -0.38 -18.19 -10.32
C ASN A 403 0.39 -19.40 -9.81
N ALA A 404 0.26 -19.71 -8.51
CA ALA A 404 1.01 -20.80 -7.89
C ALA A 404 0.51 -22.17 -8.38
N MET A 405 1.46 -23.11 -8.55
CA MET A 405 1.13 -24.50 -8.81
C MET A 405 0.26 -25.08 -7.67
N PRO A 406 -0.68 -25.95 -7.96
CA PRO A 406 -0.98 -26.58 -9.26
C PRO A 406 -1.99 -25.80 -10.11
N LEU A 407 -2.49 -24.64 -9.65
CA LEU A 407 -3.50 -23.88 -10.39
C LEU A 407 -2.93 -23.31 -11.68
N ASP A 408 -1.88 -22.49 -11.58
CA ASP A 408 -1.20 -21.90 -12.74
C ASP A 408 -2.20 -21.17 -13.66
N MET A 409 -2.94 -20.22 -13.06
CA MET A 409 -4.11 -19.55 -13.68
C MET A 409 -3.97 -18.04 -13.74
N VAL A 410 -2.74 -17.53 -13.67
CA VAL A 410 -2.42 -16.10 -13.82
C VAL A 410 -1.18 -15.98 -14.67
N ASP A 411 -1.35 -15.67 -15.95
CA ASP A 411 -0.25 -15.51 -16.93
C ASP A 411 0.33 -14.10 -16.88
N THR A 412 -0.48 -13.09 -16.52
CA THR A 412 -0.07 -11.69 -16.43
C THR A 412 -0.67 -11.03 -15.19
N CYS A 413 0.09 -10.12 -14.58
CA CYS A 413 -0.38 -9.26 -13.50
C CYS A 413 0.43 -7.95 -13.52
N LEU A 414 -0.25 -6.79 -13.64
CA LEU A 414 0.42 -5.49 -13.77
C LEU A 414 0.03 -4.54 -12.63
N CYS A 415 -1.22 -4.08 -12.61
CA CYS A 415 -1.80 -3.25 -11.55
C CYS A 415 -3.28 -3.56 -11.42
N MET A 416 -3.94 -2.98 -10.40
CA MET A 416 -5.37 -3.24 -10.16
C MET A 416 -6.22 -2.90 -11.38
N GLY A 417 -7.02 -3.87 -11.83
CA GLY A 417 -7.90 -3.76 -13.01
C GLY A 417 -7.22 -3.92 -14.37
N ALA A 418 -5.88 -3.99 -14.43
CA ALA A 418 -5.15 -4.02 -15.71
C ALA A 418 -5.41 -5.27 -16.56
N GLY A 419 -5.81 -6.37 -15.94
CA GLY A 419 -6.11 -7.61 -16.65
C GLY A 419 -7.12 -7.44 -17.79
N LEU A 420 -8.09 -6.52 -17.64
CA LEU A 420 -9.06 -6.20 -18.69
C LEU A 420 -8.40 -5.58 -19.92
N GLY A 421 -7.55 -4.58 -19.73
CA GLY A 421 -6.84 -3.92 -20.83
C GLY A 421 -5.86 -4.86 -21.52
N ILE A 422 -5.16 -5.70 -20.74
CA ILE A 422 -4.23 -6.70 -21.29
C ILE A 422 -4.98 -7.72 -22.15
N ALA A 423 -6.11 -8.26 -21.64
CA ALA A 423 -6.94 -9.21 -22.39
C ALA A 423 -7.44 -8.63 -23.72
N GLN A 424 -7.88 -7.36 -23.72
CA GLN A 424 -8.29 -6.64 -24.93
C GLN A 424 -7.12 -6.53 -25.93
N GLY A 425 -5.96 -6.07 -25.44
CA GLY A 425 -4.78 -5.91 -26.30
C GLY A 425 -4.34 -7.22 -26.96
N VAL A 426 -4.30 -8.31 -26.19
CA VAL A 426 -3.98 -9.64 -26.73
C VAL A 426 -5.04 -10.11 -27.72
N GLY A 427 -6.33 -9.98 -27.39
CA GLY A 427 -7.44 -10.42 -28.26
C GLY A 427 -7.47 -9.70 -29.60
N HIS A 428 -7.08 -8.41 -29.66
CA HIS A 428 -6.98 -7.68 -30.92
C HIS A 428 -5.82 -8.15 -31.82
N ILE A 429 -4.76 -8.67 -31.24
CA ILE A 429 -3.57 -9.13 -31.99
C ILE A 429 -3.63 -10.64 -32.27
N GLU A 430 -4.21 -11.40 -31.34
CA GLU A 430 -4.33 -12.86 -31.42
C GLU A 430 -5.81 -13.30 -31.34
N PRO A 431 -6.60 -13.11 -32.40
CA PRO A 431 -8.05 -13.37 -32.37
C PRO A 431 -8.43 -14.85 -32.10
N ASP A 432 -7.51 -15.78 -32.32
CA ASP A 432 -7.70 -17.20 -32.04
C ASP A 432 -7.43 -17.57 -30.57
N THR A 433 -6.98 -16.62 -29.74
CA THR A 433 -6.70 -16.83 -28.34
C THR A 433 -7.92 -16.47 -27.49
N SER A 434 -8.38 -17.40 -26.66
CA SER A 434 -9.45 -17.14 -25.69
C SER A 434 -8.91 -16.30 -24.53
N CYS A 435 -9.28 -15.02 -24.47
CA CYS A 435 -8.78 -14.09 -23.46
C CYS A 435 -9.72 -14.06 -22.24
N PHE A 436 -9.19 -14.36 -21.07
CA PHE A 436 -9.85 -14.25 -19.77
C PHE A 436 -9.21 -13.15 -18.94
N ALA A 437 -10.03 -12.25 -18.36
CA ALA A 437 -9.58 -11.26 -17.40
C ALA A 437 -10.21 -11.53 -16.04
N PHE A 438 -9.39 -11.81 -15.02
CA PHE A 438 -9.85 -11.99 -13.65
C PHE A 438 -9.79 -10.69 -12.89
N VAL A 439 -10.81 -10.42 -12.07
CA VAL A 439 -10.88 -9.23 -11.21
C VAL A 439 -11.66 -9.56 -9.94
N GLY A 440 -11.23 -9.05 -8.78
CA GLY A 440 -11.99 -9.13 -7.55
C GLY A 440 -13.16 -8.13 -7.52
N ASP A 441 -14.12 -8.35 -6.62
CA ASP A 441 -15.27 -7.48 -6.42
C ASP A 441 -14.88 -6.04 -6.00
N SER A 442 -13.94 -5.88 -5.08
CA SER A 442 -13.43 -4.56 -4.70
C SER A 442 -12.73 -3.87 -5.89
N THR A 443 -11.83 -4.56 -6.59
CA THR A 443 -11.15 -4.02 -7.77
C THR A 443 -12.13 -3.73 -8.91
N PHE A 444 -13.22 -4.49 -9.02
CA PHE A 444 -14.26 -4.19 -10.01
C PHE A 444 -14.75 -2.74 -9.86
N PHE A 445 -15.10 -2.33 -8.65
CA PHE A 445 -15.55 -0.96 -8.38
C PHE A 445 -14.39 0.06 -8.44
N ALA A 446 -13.20 -0.32 -7.99
CA ALA A 446 -12.07 0.60 -7.90
C ALA A 446 -11.48 1.01 -9.25
N ALA A 447 -11.34 0.04 -10.19
CA ALA A 447 -10.55 0.26 -11.40
C ALA A 447 -11.09 -0.45 -12.65
N ALA A 448 -11.94 -1.49 -12.53
CA ALA A 448 -12.29 -2.31 -13.67
C ALA A 448 -13.41 -1.71 -14.54
N ILE A 449 -14.34 -0.94 -13.97
CA ILE A 449 -15.49 -0.38 -14.70
C ILE A 449 -15.08 0.36 -15.98
N PRO A 450 -14.09 1.29 -15.96
CA PRO A 450 -13.65 1.95 -17.19
C PRO A 450 -13.06 0.97 -18.22
N GLY A 451 -12.40 -0.10 -17.77
CA GLY A 451 -11.88 -1.16 -18.63
C GLY A 451 -12.97 -1.95 -19.32
N VAL A 452 -14.10 -2.23 -18.62
CA VAL A 452 -15.28 -2.88 -19.22
C VAL A 452 -15.94 -1.97 -20.25
N VAL A 453 -16.12 -0.69 -19.92
CA VAL A 453 -16.65 0.31 -20.88
C VAL A 453 -15.80 0.36 -22.14
N ASN A 454 -14.46 0.40 -22.00
CA ASN A 454 -13.54 0.38 -23.12
C ASN A 454 -13.65 -0.88 -23.98
N ALA A 455 -13.80 -2.06 -23.34
CA ALA A 455 -13.96 -3.33 -24.03
C ALA A 455 -15.25 -3.39 -24.85
N VAL A 456 -16.38 -2.96 -24.27
CA VAL A 456 -17.69 -2.93 -24.96
C VAL A 456 -17.65 -1.92 -26.11
N TYR A 457 -17.15 -0.70 -25.86
CA TYR A 457 -17.07 0.36 -26.87
C TYR A 457 -16.22 -0.05 -28.08
N ASN A 458 -15.10 -0.72 -27.83
CA ASN A 458 -14.15 -1.15 -28.87
C ASN A 458 -14.42 -2.59 -29.36
N GLN A 459 -15.56 -3.20 -29.00
CA GLN A 459 -15.99 -4.51 -29.48
C GLN A 459 -14.93 -5.62 -29.27
N ALA A 460 -14.34 -5.66 -28.10
CA ALA A 460 -13.31 -6.64 -27.76
C ALA A 460 -13.92 -8.05 -27.62
N GLU A 461 -13.12 -9.06 -27.94
CA GLU A 461 -13.44 -10.48 -27.71
C GLU A 461 -12.76 -10.96 -26.44
N MET A 462 -13.52 -11.00 -25.31
CA MET A 462 -12.97 -11.43 -24.03
C MET A 462 -14.01 -11.93 -23.05
N THR A 463 -13.58 -12.74 -22.09
CA THR A 463 -14.40 -13.16 -20.94
C THR A 463 -13.88 -12.48 -19.68
N LEU A 464 -14.71 -11.61 -19.08
CA LEU A 464 -14.46 -11.07 -17.75
C LEU A 464 -14.89 -12.11 -16.70
N VAL A 465 -14.03 -12.36 -15.72
CA VAL A 465 -14.32 -13.22 -14.56
C VAL A 465 -14.24 -12.37 -13.29
N VAL A 466 -15.39 -12.08 -12.69
CA VAL A 466 -15.46 -11.38 -11.41
C VAL A 466 -15.45 -12.41 -10.27
N LEU A 467 -14.50 -12.29 -9.38
CA LEU A 467 -14.33 -13.13 -8.20
C LEU A 467 -14.95 -12.42 -6.99
N ASP A 468 -16.30 -12.53 -6.85
CA ASP A 468 -17.08 -11.88 -5.78
C ASP A 468 -17.00 -12.71 -4.49
N ASN A 469 -16.16 -12.30 -3.56
CA ASN A 469 -16.05 -12.88 -2.23
C ASN A 469 -16.66 -12.01 -1.12
N SER A 470 -17.36 -10.96 -1.50
CA SER A 470 -18.11 -10.03 -0.62
C SER A 470 -17.27 -9.28 0.40
N THR A 471 -15.96 -9.05 0.13
CA THR A 471 -15.09 -8.26 1.02
C THR A 471 -13.75 -7.91 0.34
N THR A 472 -13.12 -6.82 0.74
CA THR A 472 -11.73 -6.49 0.38
C THR A 472 -10.77 -7.30 1.26
N ALA A 473 -10.58 -8.59 0.91
CA ALA A 473 -9.99 -9.57 1.83
C ALA A 473 -8.50 -9.34 2.14
N MET A 474 -7.68 -8.98 1.14
CA MET A 474 -6.22 -8.95 1.26
C MET A 474 -5.71 -7.94 2.30
N THR A 475 -6.40 -6.83 2.48
CA THR A 475 -6.00 -5.71 3.32
C THR A 475 -6.69 -5.68 4.69
N GLY A 476 -7.55 -6.68 5.01
CA GLY A 476 -8.18 -6.79 6.32
C GLY A 476 -9.71 -6.79 6.30
N HIS A 477 -10.33 -7.20 5.20
CA HIS A 477 -11.79 -7.39 5.06
C HIS A 477 -12.61 -6.10 5.09
N GLN A 478 -12.08 -5.01 4.52
CA GLN A 478 -12.76 -3.73 4.44
C GLN A 478 -14.03 -3.82 3.57
N PRO A 479 -15.05 -2.98 3.86
CA PRO A 479 -16.23 -2.85 3.03
C PRO A 479 -15.90 -2.20 1.68
N HIS A 480 -16.72 -2.52 0.68
CA HIS A 480 -16.72 -1.90 -0.64
C HIS A 480 -18.18 -1.76 -1.13
N PRO A 481 -18.50 -1.07 -2.23
CA PRO A 481 -19.89 -0.81 -2.65
C PRO A 481 -20.80 -2.04 -2.76
N GLY A 482 -20.25 -3.22 -3.02
CA GLY A 482 -21.00 -4.49 -3.08
C GLY A 482 -21.31 -5.13 -1.72
N THR A 483 -20.75 -4.63 -0.60
CA THR A 483 -20.93 -5.25 0.72
C THR A 483 -22.19 -4.81 1.45
N GLY A 484 -22.70 -3.59 1.18
CA GLY A 484 -23.87 -3.02 1.82
C GLY A 484 -23.64 -2.42 3.21
N HIS A 485 -22.38 -2.11 3.54
CA HIS A 485 -21.99 -1.42 4.77
C HIS A 485 -20.99 -0.32 4.46
N THR A 486 -21.14 0.83 5.12
CA THR A 486 -20.16 1.92 5.07
C THR A 486 -19.16 1.82 6.22
N MET A 487 -18.05 2.58 6.14
CA MET A 487 -17.08 2.66 7.24
C MET A 487 -17.66 3.33 8.49
N MET A 488 -18.68 4.18 8.32
CA MET A 488 -19.42 4.79 9.44
C MET A 488 -20.33 3.81 10.18
N GLY A 489 -20.49 2.57 9.65
CA GLY A 489 -21.33 1.53 10.23
C GLY A 489 -22.78 1.53 9.72
N GLU A 490 -23.09 2.36 8.75
CA GLU A 490 -24.42 2.40 8.15
C GLU A 490 -24.65 1.20 7.24
N VAL A 491 -25.88 0.67 7.26
CA VAL A 491 -26.35 -0.33 6.31
C VAL A 491 -26.95 0.39 5.12
N VAL A 492 -26.41 0.13 3.92
CA VAL A 492 -26.82 0.78 2.67
C VAL A 492 -27.15 -0.24 1.60
N ALA A 493 -27.82 0.19 0.53
CA ALA A 493 -28.07 -0.67 -0.63
C ALA A 493 -26.74 -1.09 -1.28
N LYS A 494 -26.64 -2.40 -1.57
CA LYS A 494 -25.48 -2.95 -2.32
C LYS A 494 -25.53 -2.49 -3.77
N VAL A 495 -24.39 -2.05 -4.29
CA VAL A 495 -24.24 -1.87 -5.74
C VAL A 495 -24.12 -3.26 -6.39
N ASN A 496 -25.02 -3.57 -7.28
CA ASN A 496 -25.08 -4.89 -7.93
C ASN A 496 -24.16 -4.92 -9.15
N ILE A 497 -23.13 -5.78 -9.11
CA ILE A 497 -22.14 -5.96 -10.19
C ILE A 497 -22.81 -6.37 -11.51
N GLU A 498 -23.75 -7.30 -11.48
CA GLU A 498 -24.48 -7.76 -12.67
C GLU A 498 -25.25 -6.63 -13.33
N ALA A 499 -25.99 -5.84 -12.53
CA ALA A 499 -26.72 -4.68 -13.04
C ALA A 499 -25.80 -3.61 -13.64
N VAL A 500 -24.62 -3.38 -13.04
CA VAL A 500 -23.61 -2.47 -13.60
C VAL A 500 -23.09 -2.98 -14.95
N LEU A 501 -22.74 -4.26 -15.05
CA LEU A 501 -22.29 -4.88 -16.29
C LEU A 501 -23.34 -4.80 -17.40
N GLN A 502 -24.59 -5.11 -17.09
CA GLN A 502 -25.73 -4.99 -18.03
C GLN A 502 -25.95 -3.53 -18.47
N GLY A 503 -25.86 -2.58 -17.53
CA GLY A 503 -25.96 -1.14 -17.80
C GLY A 503 -24.86 -0.60 -18.71
N ILE A 504 -23.66 -1.19 -18.68
CA ILE A 504 -22.57 -0.86 -19.59
C ILE A 504 -22.79 -1.45 -21.00
N GLY A 505 -23.64 -2.48 -21.12
CA GLY A 505 -23.92 -3.16 -22.39
C GLY A 505 -23.28 -4.54 -22.54
N VAL A 506 -22.79 -5.15 -21.45
CA VAL A 506 -22.39 -6.56 -21.44
C VAL A 506 -23.66 -7.41 -21.54
N THR A 507 -23.88 -8.06 -22.69
CA THR A 507 -25.12 -8.76 -22.98
C THR A 507 -25.24 -10.15 -22.37
N ALA A 508 -24.10 -10.80 -22.11
CA ALA A 508 -24.03 -12.11 -21.49
C ALA A 508 -23.35 -12.01 -20.12
N VAL A 509 -24.12 -12.18 -19.05
CA VAL A 509 -23.65 -12.19 -17.66
C VAL A 509 -24.24 -13.42 -16.98
N GLU A 510 -23.40 -14.25 -16.36
CA GLU A 510 -23.82 -15.42 -15.60
C GLU A 510 -23.21 -15.39 -14.19
N THR A 511 -24.04 -15.59 -13.18
CA THR A 511 -23.60 -15.71 -11.77
C THR A 511 -23.69 -17.16 -11.33
N VAL A 512 -22.59 -17.71 -10.77
CA VAL A 512 -22.52 -19.10 -10.33
C VAL A 512 -21.72 -19.23 -9.02
N ASN A 513 -22.10 -20.20 -8.18
CA ASN A 513 -21.32 -20.60 -7.02
C ASN A 513 -20.12 -21.45 -7.47
N PRO A 514 -18.86 -21.00 -7.24
CA PRO A 514 -17.66 -21.72 -7.70
C PRO A 514 -17.50 -23.10 -7.02
N LEU A 515 -18.13 -23.32 -5.87
CA LEU A 515 -18.10 -24.61 -5.19
C LEU A 515 -19.05 -25.65 -5.80
N ASP A 516 -19.95 -25.27 -6.69
CA ASP A 516 -20.67 -26.16 -7.59
C ASP A 516 -19.82 -26.31 -8.87
N LEU A 517 -18.90 -27.29 -8.83
CA LEU A 517 -17.84 -27.40 -9.83
C LEU A 517 -18.37 -27.73 -11.23
N ASP A 518 -19.28 -28.68 -11.34
CA ASP A 518 -19.81 -29.13 -12.63
C ASP A 518 -20.57 -28.02 -13.33
N LYS A 519 -21.44 -27.32 -12.61
CA LYS A 519 -22.16 -26.16 -13.11
C LYS A 519 -21.23 -25.01 -13.49
N SER A 520 -20.19 -24.78 -12.68
CA SER A 520 -19.16 -23.76 -12.95
C SER A 520 -18.42 -24.04 -14.25
N ILE A 521 -18.03 -25.29 -14.49
CA ILE A 521 -17.36 -25.71 -15.73
C ILE A 521 -18.29 -25.55 -16.93
N GLU A 522 -19.58 -25.90 -16.80
CA GLU A 522 -20.61 -25.74 -17.83
C GLU A 522 -20.78 -24.26 -18.21
N VAL A 523 -20.95 -23.39 -17.20
CA VAL A 523 -21.07 -21.94 -17.40
C VAL A 523 -19.85 -21.38 -18.12
N VAL A 524 -18.63 -21.73 -17.70
CA VAL A 524 -17.41 -21.27 -18.38
C VAL A 524 -17.37 -21.69 -19.85
N ARG A 525 -17.69 -22.96 -20.16
CA ARG A 525 -17.73 -23.45 -21.54
C ARG A 525 -18.76 -22.72 -22.40
N LYS A 526 -19.96 -22.50 -21.85
CA LYS A 526 -21.03 -21.73 -22.48
C LYS A 526 -20.56 -20.31 -22.80
N MET A 527 -20.08 -19.61 -21.79
CA MET A 527 -19.70 -18.20 -21.92
C MET A 527 -18.50 -18.01 -22.86
N ALA A 528 -17.48 -18.87 -22.79
CA ALA A 528 -16.32 -18.84 -23.69
C ALA A 528 -16.68 -19.08 -25.15
N GLY A 529 -17.84 -19.65 -25.47
CA GLY A 529 -18.34 -19.87 -26.83
C GLY A 529 -19.16 -18.71 -27.38
N LEU A 530 -19.48 -17.68 -26.58
CA LEU A 530 -20.22 -16.51 -27.01
C LEU A 530 -19.30 -15.43 -27.60
N PRO A 531 -19.77 -14.65 -28.61
CA PRO A 531 -19.00 -13.53 -29.14
C PRO A 531 -19.03 -12.31 -28.21
N GLY A 532 -18.10 -11.39 -28.43
CA GLY A 532 -18.01 -10.09 -27.79
C GLY A 532 -17.54 -10.16 -26.33
N VAL A 533 -17.91 -9.13 -25.54
CA VAL A 533 -17.61 -9.07 -24.12
C VAL A 533 -18.68 -9.83 -23.33
N LYS A 534 -18.26 -10.79 -22.55
CA LYS A 534 -19.12 -11.60 -21.67
C LYS A 534 -18.51 -11.66 -20.27
N ALA A 535 -19.37 -11.84 -19.26
CA ALA A 535 -18.95 -11.84 -17.86
C ALA A 535 -19.47 -13.06 -17.09
N ILE A 536 -18.59 -13.64 -16.27
CA ILE A 536 -18.90 -14.68 -15.30
C ILE A 536 -18.65 -14.11 -13.90
N ILE A 537 -19.63 -14.16 -13.02
CA ILE A 537 -19.50 -13.76 -11.63
C ILE A 537 -19.46 -15.02 -10.78
N PHE A 538 -18.26 -15.40 -10.32
CA PHE A 538 -18.12 -16.44 -9.31
C PHE A 538 -18.38 -15.84 -7.93
N LYS A 539 -19.53 -16.18 -7.36
CA LYS A 539 -20.02 -15.58 -6.13
C LYS A 539 -20.07 -16.59 -4.99
N TYR A 540 -19.20 -16.39 -4.01
CA TYR A 540 -19.20 -17.11 -2.74
C TYR A 540 -18.40 -16.32 -1.70
N PRO A 541 -18.90 -16.14 -0.46
CA PRO A 541 -18.24 -15.29 0.53
C PRO A 541 -16.86 -15.81 0.93
N CYS A 542 -15.95 -14.90 1.28
CA CYS A 542 -14.63 -15.23 1.79
C CYS A 542 -14.73 -16.07 3.07
N ILE A 543 -13.89 -17.10 3.19
CA ILE A 543 -13.88 -17.99 4.36
C ILE A 543 -13.59 -17.27 5.69
N ALA A 544 -12.95 -16.10 5.65
CA ALA A 544 -12.65 -15.33 6.85
C ALA A 544 -13.87 -14.57 7.41
N ILE A 545 -14.90 -14.36 6.59
CA ILE A 545 -16.16 -13.72 7.02
C ILE A 545 -17.32 -14.71 7.16
N THR A 546 -17.05 -16.01 6.99
CA THR A 546 -18.04 -17.09 7.15
C THR A 546 -17.63 -18.05 8.26
N LYS A 547 -18.61 -18.77 8.79
CA LYS A 547 -18.32 -19.88 9.71
C LYS A 547 -18.18 -21.18 8.92
N PRO A 548 -17.19 -22.04 9.21
CA PRO A 548 -17.11 -23.37 8.61
C PRO A 548 -18.38 -24.20 8.92
N GLU A 549 -18.91 -24.88 7.89
CA GLU A 549 -20.14 -25.69 8.00
C GLU A 549 -19.84 -27.18 8.17
N GLY A 550 -18.67 -27.53 8.67
CA GLY A 550 -18.26 -28.94 8.86
C GLY A 550 -16.81 -29.17 8.48
N LYS A 551 -16.44 -30.42 8.36
CA LYS A 551 -15.12 -30.90 7.96
C LYS A 551 -15.28 -31.94 6.86
N MET A 552 -14.20 -32.12 6.09
CA MET A 552 -14.09 -33.26 5.17
C MET A 552 -13.17 -34.29 5.78
N ALA A 553 -13.40 -35.58 5.48
CA ALA A 553 -12.54 -36.66 5.86
C ALA A 553 -12.21 -37.54 4.67
N VAL A 554 -11.09 -38.29 4.77
CA VAL A 554 -10.67 -39.29 3.79
C VAL A 554 -11.07 -40.66 4.30
N ASP A 555 -11.86 -41.36 3.53
CA ASP A 555 -12.14 -42.78 3.72
C ASP A 555 -10.93 -43.59 3.24
N ILE A 556 -10.20 -44.16 4.20
CA ILE A 556 -8.94 -44.85 3.94
C ILE A 556 -9.18 -46.14 3.13
N ASP A 557 -10.33 -46.77 3.28
CA ASP A 557 -10.64 -48.02 2.58
C ASP A 557 -10.94 -47.78 1.09
N LYS A 558 -11.43 -46.57 0.75
CA LYS A 558 -11.67 -46.14 -0.65
C LYS A 558 -10.47 -45.44 -1.26
N CYS A 559 -9.59 -44.84 -0.45
CA CYS A 559 -8.48 -44.07 -0.94
C CYS A 559 -7.33 -44.89 -1.49
N VAL A 560 -7.16 -44.90 -2.80
CA VAL A 560 -6.06 -45.63 -3.47
C VAL A 560 -4.73 -44.85 -3.49
N GLY A 561 -4.61 -43.73 -2.79
CA GLY A 561 -3.36 -42.97 -2.71
C GLY A 561 -2.94 -42.26 -4.01
N CYS A 562 -3.83 -42.07 -4.96
CA CYS A 562 -3.52 -41.44 -6.27
C CYS A 562 -3.10 -39.97 -6.18
N ARG A 563 -3.34 -39.27 -5.06
CA ARG A 563 -3.01 -37.88 -4.79
C ARG A 563 -3.60 -36.85 -5.78
N LYS A 564 -4.62 -37.22 -6.55
CA LYS A 564 -5.23 -36.32 -7.53
C LYS A 564 -5.79 -35.05 -6.85
N CYS A 565 -6.45 -35.21 -5.70
CA CYS A 565 -6.97 -34.10 -4.89
C CYS A 565 -5.88 -33.06 -4.50
N ILE A 566 -4.64 -33.51 -4.20
CA ILE A 566 -3.53 -32.62 -3.89
C ILE A 566 -2.99 -31.96 -5.17
N ARG A 567 -2.71 -32.78 -6.20
CA ARG A 567 -2.05 -32.33 -7.45
C ARG A 567 -2.91 -31.40 -8.31
N GLU A 568 -4.24 -31.49 -8.18
CA GLU A 568 -5.16 -30.71 -9.01
C GLU A 568 -5.51 -29.35 -8.36
N ILE A 569 -5.65 -29.30 -7.04
CA ILE A 569 -6.15 -28.10 -6.36
C ILE A 569 -5.17 -27.47 -5.36
N GLY A 570 -4.18 -28.22 -4.87
CA GLY A 570 -3.16 -27.68 -3.96
C GLY A 570 -3.74 -27.04 -2.68
N CYS A 571 -4.83 -27.61 -2.13
CA CYS A 571 -5.42 -27.09 -0.90
C CYS A 571 -4.49 -27.35 0.29
N PRO A 572 -4.14 -26.33 1.11
CA PRO A 572 -3.25 -26.53 2.27
C PRO A 572 -3.86 -27.41 3.36
N GLY A 573 -5.18 -27.62 3.38
CA GLY A 573 -5.84 -28.59 4.25
C GLY A 573 -5.69 -30.05 3.80
N LEU A 574 -5.18 -30.32 2.59
CA LEU A 574 -4.88 -31.68 2.10
C LEU A 574 -3.38 -31.97 2.30
N ILE A 575 -3.05 -32.88 3.18
CA ILE A 575 -1.67 -33.20 3.53
C ILE A 575 -1.38 -34.69 3.31
N ILE A 576 -0.11 -35.03 3.32
CA ILE A 576 0.35 -36.44 3.33
C ILE A 576 0.92 -36.72 4.73
N ARG A 577 0.35 -37.67 5.42
CA ARG A 577 0.84 -38.15 6.71
C ARG A 577 1.05 -39.68 6.60
N ASP A 578 2.22 -40.13 6.99
CA ASP A 578 2.61 -41.57 6.91
C ASP A 578 2.37 -42.20 5.52
N GLY A 579 2.61 -41.41 4.45
CA GLY A 579 2.44 -41.84 3.06
C GLY A 579 1.00 -41.81 2.54
N GLN A 580 0.02 -41.54 3.38
CA GLN A 580 -1.40 -41.47 3.06
C GLN A 580 -1.91 -40.03 2.93
N VAL A 581 -2.89 -39.81 2.04
CA VAL A 581 -3.61 -38.56 1.95
C VAL A 581 -4.54 -38.42 3.15
N THR A 582 -4.43 -37.31 3.85
CA THR A 582 -5.31 -37.00 4.98
C THR A 582 -5.71 -35.52 4.93
N ILE A 583 -6.69 -35.13 5.72
CA ILE A 583 -7.16 -33.76 5.85
C ILE A 583 -6.76 -33.21 7.21
N ASP A 584 -6.11 -32.05 7.20
CA ASP A 584 -5.85 -31.28 8.42
C ASP A 584 -7.15 -30.62 8.88
N GLU A 585 -7.72 -31.14 9.95
CA GLU A 585 -8.98 -30.67 10.51
C GLU A 585 -8.89 -29.23 11.03
N SER A 586 -7.70 -28.75 11.42
CA SER A 586 -7.50 -27.37 11.89
C SER A 586 -7.64 -26.35 10.76
N LEU A 587 -7.35 -26.75 9.53
CA LEU A 587 -7.40 -25.90 8.34
C LEU A 587 -8.67 -26.12 7.50
N CYS A 588 -9.27 -27.32 7.53
CA CYS A 588 -10.41 -27.66 6.70
C CYS A 588 -11.66 -26.86 7.08
N THR A 589 -12.33 -26.29 6.07
CA THR A 589 -13.58 -25.52 6.23
C THR A 589 -14.83 -26.25 5.73
N GLY A 590 -14.70 -27.49 5.27
CA GLY A 590 -15.83 -28.28 4.79
C GLY A 590 -16.35 -27.91 3.38
N CYS A 591 -15.62 -27.13 2.59
CA CYS A 591 -16.07 -26.59 1.30
C CYS A 591 -16.41 -27.63 0.21
N GLY A 592 -16.03 -28.87 0.38
CA GLY A 592 -16.39 -29.99 -0.53
C GLY A 592 -15.67 -30.02 -1.89
N LEU A 593 -14.78 -29.07 -2.22
CA LEU A 593 -14.11 -29.07 -3.53
C LEU A 593 -13.30 -30.34 -3.78
N CYS A 594 -12.59 -30.84 -2.76
CA CYS A 594 -11.76 -32.05 -2.87
C CYS A 594 -12.58 -33.33 -3.08
N SER A 595 -13.82 -33.40 -2.58
CA SER A 595 -14.70 -34.55 -2.79
C SER A 595 -15.17 -34.62 -4.24
N GLN A 596 -15.51 -33.50 -4.86
CA GLN A 596 -15.95 -33.43 -6.26
C GLN A 596 -14.83 -33.81 -7.26
N ILE A 597 -13.57 -33.77 -6.82
CA ILE A 597 -12.41 -34.09 -7.67
C ILE A 597 -11.97 -35.55 -7.48
N CYS A 598 -12.36 -36.17 -6.38
CA CYS A 598 -11.94 -37.52 -6.06
C CYS A 598 -12.65 -38.55 -6.96
N PRO A 599 -11.93 -39.26 -7.87
CA PRO A 599 -12.56 -40.21 -8.77
C PRO A 599 -13.02 -41.51 -8.09
N PHE A 600 -12.65 -41.71 -6.81
CA PHE A 600 -12.95 -42.89 -6.01
C PHE A 600 -13.97 -42.61 -4.91
N GLU A 601 -14.53 -41.37 -4.88
CA GLU A 601 -15.45 -40.94 -3.82
C GLU A 601 -14.93 -41.20 -2.40
N ALA A 602 -13.61 -41.12 -2.25
CA ALA A 602 -12.92 -41.42 -0.99
C ALA A 602 -12.86 -40.19 -0.05
N ILE A 603 -13.44 -39.06 -0.42
CA ILE A 603 -13.47 -37.85 0.40
C ILE A 603 -14.93 -37.42 0.60
N GLY A 604 -15.37 -37.37 1.86
CA GLY A 604 -16.73 -37.02 2.25
C GLY A 604 -16.78 -36.06 3.42
N GLY A 605 -17.99 -35.50 3.71
CA GLY A 605 -18.23 -34.70 4.92
C GLY A 605 -18.30 -35.59 6.17
N CYS A 606 -17.82 -35.07 7.30
CA CYS A 606 -17.95 -35.70 8.63
C CYS A 606 -19.16 -35.13 9.34
#